data_90f4a6ae4e122b0c762f2625719aef7b
#
_entry.id   90f4a6ae4e122b0c762f2625719aef7b
#
_cell.length_a   1.000
_cell.length_b   1.000
_cell.length_c   1.000
_cell.angle_alpha   90.00
_cell.angle_beta   90.00
_cell.angle_gamma   90.00
#
_symmetry.space_group_name_H-M   'P 1'
#
loop_
_entity.id
_entity.type
_entity.pdbx_description
1 polymer ?
#
loop_
_entity_poly.entity_id
_entity_poly.type
_entity_poly.pdbx_seq_one_letter_code
_entity_poly.pdbx_strand_id
1 'polypeptide(L)'
;MKINVLGSGYMGKQICSLFVTLGHSVNLWQNTSEKLDQILETEIKKLNKHFKINNNGNFLIINDISKLEENLTIETVTEDLRIKKEVISKLSFKDNIFSNTSSIKLSEIGENINGFHFMNPITVPLIELCKRKQYSDILLNELIM
;
A
#
# COMPACT_ATOMS: atom_id res chain seq x y z
N MET A 1 11.70 0.26 -6.31
CA MET A 1 11.79 0.14 -4.83
C MET A 1 10.96 -1.04 -4.32
N LYS A 2 11.08 -1.39 -3.02
CA LYS A 2 10.24 -2.40 -2.36
C LYS A 2 9.17 -1.70 -1.54
N ILE A 3 7.91 -2.14 -1.65
CA ILE A 3 6.75 -1.52 -0.99
C ILE A 3 5.94 -2.60 -0.29
N ASN A 4 5.47 -2.33 0.92
CA ASN A 4 4.53 -3.19 1.60
C ASN A 4 3.11 -2.60 1.47
N VAL A 5 2.12 -3.42 1.15
CA VAL A 5 0.71 -3.08 1.19
C VAL A 5 0.02 -3.99 2.21
N LEU A 6 -0.60 -3.41 3.21
CA LEU A 6 -1.30 -4.15 4.27
C LEU A 6 -2.80 -4.18 3.97
N GLY A 7 -3.31 -5.36 3.71
CA GLY A 7 -4.72 -5.59 3.38
C GLY A 7 -4.94 -5.89 1.90
N SER A 8 -5.66 -6.96 1.63
CA SER A 8 -5.99 -7.45 0.29
C SER A 8 -7.44 -7.15 -0.13
N GLY A 9 -8.04 -6.15 0.51
CA GLY A 9 -9.34 -5.63 0.11
C GLY A 9 -9.30 -4.94 -1.27
N TYR A 10 -10.39 -4.29 -1.65
CA TYR A 10 -10.48 -3.61 -2.95
C TYR A 10 -9.31 -2.65 -3.20
N MET A 11 -9.08 -1.68 -2.28
CA MET A 11 -8.01 -0.69 -2.45
C MET A 11 -6.61 -1.31 -2.38
N GLY A 12 -6.38 -2.28 -1.50
CA GLY A 12 -5.09 -2.95 -1.39
C GLY A 12 -4.69 -3.67 -2.69
N LYS A 13 -5.62 -4.39 -3.32
CA LYS A 13 -5.40 -5.01 -4.65
C LYS A 13 -5.10 -3.97 -5.72
N GLN A 14 -5.84 -2.87 -5.75
CA GLN A 14 -5.64 -1.79 -6.72
C GLN A 14 -4.28 -1.10 -6.55
N ILE A 15 -3.91 -0.75 -5.32
CA ILE A 15 -2.63 -0.10 -4.99
C ILE A 15 -1.46 -1.04 -5.30
N CYS A 16 -1.56 -2.31 -4.91
CA CYS A 16 -0.55 -3.31 -5.26
C CYS A 16 -0.35 -3.40 -6.78
N SER A 17 -1.45 -3.54 -7.54
CA SER A 17 -1.40 -3.65 -9.00
C SER A 17 -0.82 -2.39 -9.64
N LEU A 18 -1.15 -1.19 -9.13
CA LEU A 18 -0.60 0.06 -9.62
C LEU A 18 0.93 0.11 -9.44
N PHE A 19 1.42 -0.17 -8.24
CA PHE A 19 2.87 -0.12 -7.99
C PHE A 19 3.65 -1.17 -8.77
N VAL A 20 3.09 -2.37 -8.94
CA VAL A 20 3.68 -3.39 -9.84
C VAL A 20 3.73 -2.88 -11.28
N THR A 21 2.65 -2.26 -11.77
CA THR A 21 2.60 -1.64 -13.10
C THR A 21 3.68 -0.55 -13.24
N LEU A 22 3.96 0.20 -12.18
CA LEU A 22 5.02 1.23 -12.16
C LEU A 22 6.44 0.65 -11.96
N GLY A 23 6.60 -0.68 -11.91
CA GLY A 23 7.91 -1.34 -11.85
C GLY A 23 8.45 -1.58 -10.45
N HIS A 24 7.63 -1.45 -9.42
CA HIS A 24 8.03 -1.70 -8.04
C HIS A 24 7.85 -3.18 -7.66
N SER A 25 8.60 -3.62 -6.63
CA SER A 25 8.40 -4.92 -5.97
C SER A 25 7.46 -4.74 -4.79
N VAL A 26 6.32 -5.42 -4.79
CA VAL A 26 5.27 -5.20 -3.78
C VAL A 26 5.06 -6.46 -2.94
N ASN A 27 5.16 -6.35 -1.62
CA ASN A 27 4.67 -7.35 -0.69
C ASN A 27 3.22 -6.99 -0.33
N LEU A 28 2.26 -7.82 -0.72
CA LEU A 28 0.86 -7.67 -0.34
C LEU A 28 0.55 -8.60 0.83
N TRP A 29 0.36 -8.03 2.02
CA TRP A 29 -0.07 -8.80 3.17
C TRP A 29 -1.58 -9.01 3.18
N GLN A 30 -1.98 -10.26 3.46
CA GLN A 30 -3.37 -10.63 3.67
C GLN A 30 -3.52 -11.53 4.92
N ASN A 31 -4.67 -11.47 5.55
CA ASN A 31 -5.05 -12.36 6.65
C ASN A 31 -6.09 -13.42 6.23
N THR A 32 -6.27 -13.61 4.93
CA THR A 32 -7.21 -14.56 4.34
C THR A 32 -6.47 -15.62 3.53
N SER A 33 -7.17 -16.66 3.12
CA SER A 33 -6.65 -17.71 2.23
C SER A 33 -7.07 -17.49 0.77
N GLU A 34 -7.51 -16.28 0.41
CA GLU A 34 -7.91 -15.94 -0.96
C GLU A 34 -6.72 -16.09 -1.91
N LYS A 35 -6.94 -16.72 -3.06
CA LYS A 35 -5.94 -16.84 -4.13
C LYS A 35 -5.97 -15.56 -4.98
N LEU A 36 -4.99 -14.69 -4.74
CA LEU A 36 -4.96 -13.36 -5.34
C LEU A 36 -4.18 -13.28 -6.66
N ASP A 37 -3.36 -14.29 -6.98
CA ASP A 37 -2.43 -14.23 -8.11
C ASP A 37 -3.12 -13.86 -9.42
N GLN A 38 -4.16 -14.60 -9.81
CA GLN A 38 -4.90 -14.34 -11.06
C GLN A 38 -5.62 -13.00 -11.08
N ILE A 39 -6.11 -12.58 -9.90
CA ILE A 39 -6.81 -11.28 -9.75
C ILE A 39 -5.81 -10.15 -9.98
N LEU A 40 -4.66 -10.20 -9.31
CA LEU A 40 -3.61 -9.18 -9.43
C LEU A 40 -3.03 -9.15 -10.85
N GLU A 41 -2.71 -10.29 -11.43
CA GLU A 41 -2.22 -10.37 -12.83
C GLU A 41 -3.21 -9.74 -13.81
N THR A 42 -4.51 -9.97 -13.61
CA THR A 42 -5.55 -9.39 -14.46
C THR A 42 -5.62 -7.88 -14.31
N GLU A 43 -5.57 -7.37 -13.07
CA GLU A 43 -5.58 -5.92 -12.81
C GLU A 43 -4.30 -5.24 -13.35
N ILE A 44 -3.13 -5.84 -13.16
CA ILE A 44 -1.86 -5.35 -13.70
C ILE A 44 -1.93 -5.25 -15.25
N LYS A 45 -2.45 -6.26 -15.92
CA LYS A 45 -2.64 -6.23 -17.38
C LYS A 45 -3.56 -5.09 -17.83
N LYS A 46 -4.65 -4.84 -17.09
CA LYS A 46 -5.56 -3.71 -17.38
C LYS A 46 -4.87 -2.35 -17.19
N LEU A 47 -4.12 -2.19 -16.09
CA LEU A 47 -3.40 -0.95 -15.80
C LEU A 47 -2.27 -0.71 -16.80
N ASN A 48 -1.50 -1.73 -17.17
CA ASN A 48 -0.48 -1.65 -18.22
C ASN A 48 -1.08 -1.14 -19.54
N LYS A 49 -2.24 -1.68 -19.92
CA LYS A 49 -2.96 -1.23 -21.13
C LYS A 49 -3.44 0.22 -20.98
N HIS A 50 -4.01 0.58 -19.84
CA HIS A 50 -4.54 1.92 -19.58
C HIS A 50 -3.45 2.99 -19.63
N PHE A 51 -2.34 2.78 -18.91
CA PHE A 51 -1.23 3.73 -18.84
C PHE A 51 -0.23 3.59 -20.00
N LYS A 52 -0.40 2.60 -20.87
CA LYS A 52 0.55 2.27 -21.96
C LYS A 52 1.97 2.00 -21.43
N ILE A 53 2.06 1.39 -20.26
CA ILE A 53 3.30 0.99 -19.61
C ILE A 53 3.54 -0.49 -19.90
N ASN A 54 4.78 -0.84 -20.19
CA ASN A 54 5.22 -2.22 -20.30
C ASN A 54 6.37 -2.42 -19.30
N ASN A 55 6.06 -2.35 -18.02
CA ASN A 55 7.05 -2.47 -16.95
C ASN A 55 6.87 -3.78 -16.19
N ASN A 56 7.95 -4.29 -15.61
CA ASN A 56 8.04 -5.62 -15.02
C ASN A 56 8.32 -5.55 -13.52
N GLY A 57 7.46 -4.85 -12.77
CA GLY A 57 7.41 -5.02 -11.33
C GLY A 57 6.93 -6.43 -10.96
N ASN A 58 7.04 -6.77 -9.70
CA ASN A 58 6.57 -8.05 -9.18
C ASN A 58 5.78 -7.89 -7.89
N PHE A 59 5.03 -8.90 -7.50
CA PHE A 59 4.38 -8.96 -6.21
C PHE A 59 4.65 -10.29 -5.51
N LEU A 60 4.57 -10.25 -4.18
CA LEU A 60 4.62 -11.42 -3.31
C LEU A 60 3.48 -11.33 -2.31
N ILE A 61 2.68 -12.39 -2.20
CA ILE A 61 1.60 -12.49 -1.22
C ILE A 61 2.17 -12.99 0.09
N ILE A 62 1.97 -12.23 1.16
CA ILE A 62 2.48 -12.50 2.51
C ILE A 62 1.30 -12.78 3.42
N ASN A 63 1.27 -13.95 4.06
CA ASN A 63 0.24 -14.30 5.06
C ASN A 63 0.71 -14.06 6.50
N ASP A 64 2.01 -14.01 6.73
CA ASP A 64 2.61 -13.75 8.04
C ASP A 64 3.20 -12.34 8.07
N ILE A 65 2.53 -11.42 8.77
CA ILE A 65 2.92 -10.02 8.86
C ILE A 65 4.31 -9.82 9.49
N SER A 66 4.75 -10.73 10.34
CA SER A 66 6.06 -10.66 11.00
C SER A 66 7.25 -10.80 10.04
N LYS A 67 6.99 -11.30 8.82
CA LYS A 67 7.99 -11.44 7.75
C LYS A 67 8.20 -10.16 6.96
N LEU A 68 7.40 -9.12 7.21
CA LEU A 68 7.58 -7.84 6.56
C LEU A 68 8.77 -7.08 7.17
N GLU A 69 9.67 -6.66 6.30
CA GLU A 69 10.79 -5.78 6.64
C GLU A 69 10.37 -4.32 6.52
N GLU A 70 11.11 -3.42 7.16
CA GLU A 70 10.88 -1.98 7.04
C GLU A 70 11.09 -1.51 5.60
N ASN A 71 10.02 -1.08 4.99
CA ASN A 71 9.97 -0.45 3.68
C ASN A 71 8.84 0.59 3.71
N LEU A 72 8.65 1.33 2.63
CA LEU A 72 7.43 2.10 2.47
C LEU A 72 6.23 1.17 2.66
N THR A 73 5.41 1.44 3.66
CA THR A 73 4.29 0.57 4.03
C THR A 73 2.98 1.35 3.95
N ILE A 74 2.04 0.85 3.15
CA ILE A 74 0.73 1.47 2.94
C ILE A 74 -0.32 0.55 3.56
N GLU A 75 -0.98 1.05 4.60
CA GLU A 75 -2.06 0.36 5.30
C GLU A 75 -3.39 0.64 4.57
N THR A 76 -4.08 -0.43 4.18
CA THR A 76 -5.36 -0.41 3.44
C THR A 76 -6.39 -1.39 4.02
N VAL A 77 -6.22 -1.78 5.29
CA VAL A 77 -7.17 -2.69 5.95
C VAL A 77 -8.52 -2.01 6.18
N THR A 78 -9.48 -2.76 6.67
CA THR A 78 -10.84 -2.28 6.96
C THR A 78 -10.83 -0.94 7.70
N GLU A 79 -11.76 -0.04 7.33
CA GLU A 79 -11.90 1.30 7.90
C GLU A 79 -12.47 1.24 9.32
N ASP A 80 -11.73 0.59 10.21
CA ASP A 80 -11.99 0.46 11.64
C ASP A 80 -10.71 0.76 12.42
N LEU A 81 -10.77 1.70 13.35
CA LEU A 81 -9.62 2.17 14.12
C LEU A 81 -8.93 1.05 14.91
N ARG A 82 -9.70 0.12 15.47
CA ARG A 82 -9.16 -1.00 16.27
C ARG A 82 -8.38 -1.96 15.38
N ILE A 83 -8.94 -2.29 14.21
CA ILE A 83 -8.30 -3.17 13.23
C ILE A 83 -7.00 -2.55 12.71
N LYS A 84 -7.03 -1.25 12.37
CA LYS A 84 -5.82 -0.54 11.91
C LYS A 84 -4.72 -0.56 12.97
N LYS A 85 -5.04 -0.23 14.22
CA LYS A 85 -4.10 -0.29 15.34
C LYS A 85 -3.56 -1.70 15.57
N GLU A 86 -4.42 -2.70 15.56
CA GLU A 86 -4.03 -4.10 15.75
C GLU A 86 -3.04 -4.54 14.68
N VAL A 87 -3.33 -4.27 13.41
CA VAL A 87 -2.45 -4.67 12.30
C VAL A 87 -1.10 -3.94 12.38
N ILE A 88 -1.10 -2.63 12.58
CA ILE A 88 0.13 -1.84 12.71
C ILE A 88 0.97 -2.27 13.92
N SER A 89 0.32 -2.67 15.02
CA SER A 89 1.04 -3.12 16.23
C SER A 89 1.85 -4.40 16.01
N LYS A 90 1.47 -5.22 15.04
CA LYS A 90 2.14 -6.48 14.69
C LYS A 90 3.41 -6.30 13.85
N LEU A 91 3.63 -5.10 13.31
CA LEU A 91 4.86 -4.80 12.57
C LEU A 91 6.05 -4.67 13.53
N SER A 92 7.22 -5.19 13.10
CA SER A 92 8.48 -5.07 13.84
C SER A 92 9.10 -3.66 13.76
N PHE A 93 8.62 -2.81 12.86
CA PHE A 93 9.05 -1.43 12.62
C PHE A 93 7.90 -0.45 12.86
N LYS A 94 8.22 0.84 13.03
CA LYS A 94 7.23 1.89 13.35
C LYS A 94 7.32 3.11 12.43
N ASP A 95 8.32 3.15 11.58
CA ASP A 95 8.53 4.25 10.65
C ASP A 95 8.08 3.87 9.23
N ASN A 96 8.00 4.86 8.35
CA ASN A 96 7.60 4.69 6.95
C ASN A 96 6.21 4.07 6.74
N ILE A 97 5.29 4.23 7.71
CA ILE A 97 3.93 3.72 7.64
C ILE A 97 2.98 4.85 7.25
N PHE A 98 2.18 4.56 6.23
CA PHE A 98 1.16 5.44 5.68
C PHE A 98 -0.19 4.74 5.72
N SER A 99 -1.26 5.45 6.06
CA SER A 99 -2.61 4.90 6.01
C SER A 99 -3.39 5.47 4.82
N ASN A 100 -4.12 4.60 4.14
CA ASN A 100 -5.05 4.97 3.07
C ASN A 100 -6.43 5.34 3.62
N THR A 101 -6.54 5.64 4.91
CA THR A 101 -7.81 6.05 5.52
C THR A 101 -8.36 7.33 4.89
N SER A 102 -9.67 7.40 4.70
CA SER A 102 -10.37 8.59 4.23
C SER A 102 -11.07 9.37 5.36
N SER A 103 -11.25 8.75 6.53
CA SER A 103 -12.13 9.30 7.58
C SER A 103 -11.53 9.27 8.99
N ILE A 104 -10.58 8.37 9.27
CA ILE A 104 -9.99 8.23 10.61
C ILE A 104 -8.83 9.19 10.76
N LYS A 105 -8.80 9.94 11.87
CA LYS A 105 -7.68 10.83 12.18
C LYS A 105 -6.39 10.04 12.34
N LEU A 106 -5.35 10.43 11.60
CA LEU A 106 -4.05 9.76 11.65
C LEU A 106 -3.47 9.69 13.06
N SER A 107 -3.70 10.74 13.89
CA SER A 107 -3.27 10.78 15.29
C SER A 107 -3.93 9.72 16.17
N GLU A 108 -5.11 9.25 15.79
CA GLU A 108 -5.79 8.17 16.50
C GLU A 108 -5.23 6.81 16.12
N ILE A 109 -4.75 6.65 14.86
CA ILE A 109 -4.13 5.40 14.39
C ILE A 109 -2.76 5.22 15.06
N GLY A 110 -1.93 6.25 15.11
CA GLY A 110 -0.62 6.21 15.76
C GLY A 110 0.18 7.50 15.59
N GLU A 111 1.24 7.66 16.40
CA GLU A 111 2.06 8.89 16.40
C GLU A 111 2.85 9.10 15.10
N ASN A 112 3.35 8.02 14.50
CA ASN A 112 4.22 8.04 13.33
C ASN A 112 3.49 7.71 12.03
N ILE A 113 2.15 7.73 12.03
CA ILE A 113 1.37 7.41 10.84
C ILE A 113 1.15 8.65 10.00
N ASN A 114 1.39 8.53 8.70
CA ASN A 114 1.08 9.54 7.69
C ASN A 114 -0.12 9.13 6.85
N GLY A 115 -0.66 10.07 6.10
CA GLY A 115 -1.73 9.81 5.16
C GLY A 115 -1.19 9.66 3.74
N PHE A 116 -1.66 8.63 3.06
CA PHE A 116 -1.40 8.36 1.65
C PHE A 116 -2.69 7.85 1.01
N HIS A 117 -3.63 8.78 0.82
CA HIS A 117 -4.98 8.46 0.37
C HIS A 117 -5.06 8.46 -1.15
N PHE A 118 -5.25 7.27 -1.71
CA PHE A 118 -5.48 7.08 -3.15
C PHE A 118 -6.92 7.35 -3.51
N MET A 119 -7.13 8.07 -4.60
CA MET A 119 -8.46 8.26 -5.17
C MET A 119 -8.94 7.00 -5.89
N ASN A 120 -10.22 6.77 -5.84
CA ASN A 120 -10.90 5.68 -6.56
C ASN A 120 -11.69 6.26 -7.75
N PRO A 121 -11.55 5.73 -8.96
CA PRO A 121 -10.71 4.57 -9.32
C PRO A 121 -9.22 4.88 -9.39
N ILE A 122 -8.39 3.87 -9.17
CA ILE A 122 -6.92 3.98 -9.15
C ILE A 122 -6.32 4.46 -10.49
N THR A 123 -7.10 4.46 -11.55
CA THR A 123 -6.74 5.02 -12.86
C THR A 123 -6.71 6.55 -12.86
N VAL A 124 -7.27 7.19 -11.84
CA VAL A 124 -7.10 8.62 -11.57
C VAL A 124 -5.80 8.77 -10.76
N PRO A 125 -4.72 9.32 -11.32
CA PRO A 125 -3.42 9.37 -10.65
C PRO A 125 -3.38 10.53 -9.64
N LEU A 126 -4.29 10.51 -8.69
CA LEU A 126 -4.40 11.53 -7.64
C LEU A 126 -4.24 10.87 -6.27
N ILE A 127 -3.31 11.39 -5.49
CA ILE A 127 -3.01 10.96 -4.15
C ILE A 127 -3.00 12.17 -3.23
N GLU A 128 -3.71 12.08 -2.12
CA GLU A 128 -3.63 13.06 -1.04
C GLU A 128 -2.57 12.62 -0.03
N LEU A 129 -1.56 13.45 0.17
CA LEU A 129 -0.50 13.25 1.14
C LEU A 129 -0.73 14.11 2.38
N CYS A 130 -0.78 13.47 3.53
CA CYS A 130 -0.78 14.16 4.81
C CYS A 130 0.46 13.76 5.62
N LYS A 131 1.44 14.66 5.67
CA LYS A 131 2.69 14.46 6.41
C LYS A 131 2.52 14.93 7.85
N ARG A 132 2.79 14.07 8.82
CA ARG A 132 2.80 14.41 10.25
C ARG A 132 4.21 14.56 10.83
N LYS A 133 5.22 13.93 10.23
CA LYS A 133 6.64 14.07 10.59
C LYS A 133 7.50 14.30 9.35
N GLN A 134 8.69 14.85 9.55
CA GLN A 134 9.68 14.94 8.47
C GLN A 134 10.08 13.53 8.05
N TYR A 135 9.63 13.14 6.86
CA TYR A 135 10.16 11.99 6.14
C TYR A 135 11.34 12.43 5.30
N SER A 136 12.22 11.49 5.00
CA SER A 136 13.14 11.72 3.91
C SER A 136 12.30 11.88 2.64
N ASP A 137 12.32 13.07 2.05
CA ASP A 137 11.64 13.35 0.78
C ASP A 137 12.11 12.42 -0.35
N ILE A 138 13.19 11.67 -0.11
CA ILE A 138 13.77 10.68 -1.01
C ILE A 138 12.77 9.58 -1.35
N LEU A 139 12.10 8.97 -0.35
CA LEU A 139 11.13 7.89 -0.60
C LEU A 139 9.88 8.35 -1.37
N LEU A 140 9.43 9.58 -1.12
CA LEU A 140 8.29 10.14 -1.83
C LEU A 140 8.66 10.57 -3.25
N ASN A 141 9.85 11.12 -3.45
CA ASN A 141 10.32 11.50 -4.78
C ASN A 141 10.54 10.29 -5.70
N GLU A 142 10.94 9.14 -5.15
CA GLU A 142 11.05 7.89 -5.92
C GLU A 142 9.69 7.29 -6.31
N LEU A 143 8.61 7.68 -5.62
CA LEU A 143 7.25 7.22 -5.94
C LEU A 143 6.56 8.07 -7.01
N ILE A 144 6.96 9.33 -7.17
CA ILE A 144 6.28 10.32 -8.02
C ILE A 144 6.93 10.40 -9.42
N MET A 145 8.12 9.83 -9.59
CA MET A 145 8.79 9.74 -10.90
C MET A 145 8.43 8.47 -11.64
#